data_e51a6362a4a72762d2904d6f42da9d73
#
_entry.id   e51a6362a4a72762d2904d6f42da9d73
#
_cell.length_a   1.000
_cell.length_b   1.000
_cell.length_c   1.000
_cell.angle_alpha   90.00
_cell.angle_beta   90.00
_cell.angle_gamma   90.00
#
_symmetry.space_group_name_H-M   'P 1'
#
loop_
_entity.id
_entity.type
_entity.pdbx_description
1 polymer ?
#
loop_
_entity_poly.entity_id
_entity_poly.type
_entity_poly.pdbx_seq_one_letter_code
_entity_poly.pdbx_strand_id
1 'polypeptide(L)'
;MVTKLWKNYNAKFAYDGYFTEDNKLRKHATIISNILERYGKKKLQEIEKNCQSTISARGINFRVYAANNRAEEKKWPLDIIPRIIPRSQWNKVSKGLQQRVKALNLFIDDVYNQKKIFKDNVVPKEIIFKSPYYVKECEGFSPKYKAWSNISGVDLIRNKAGDYLVLEDNLRVPSGVSYMLENRMVMRDVFPELFTRYKVASINHYTNKLFNCMVECIPKKTKDPHMVVLTPGIYNSAYFEHSYLAEQMGIALVEGKDLFVENDVVYMKTVKGPLKVDCIYRRLDDSFLDPKTFNKESVIGVPGLFKCWRKGNVGILNAIGTGIADDKVVYSYVNKMIVYYLGEQPILNQVETYLCHEKIQRDYVIENISKLVVKPANASGGYGIMIGPKAPPKERQEVINKIKKNPREFIAQPLEILSTAPTITENDIEPRHLDLRPFVLSLIHI
;
A
#
# COMPACT_ATOMS: atom_id res chain seq x y z
N MET A 1 -34.43 -13.19 -12.88
CA MET A 1 -34.08 -13.11 -14.32
C MET A 1 -32.95 -12.14 -14.49
N VAL A 2 -31.93 -12.49 -15.29
CA VAL A 2 -30.86 -11.56 -15.67
C VAL A 2 -31.47 -10.53 -16.60
N THR A 3 -31.39 -9.26 -16.26
CA THR A 3 -32.00 -8.17 -17.02
C THR A 3 -31.18 -7.83 -18.27
N LYS A 4 -31.73 -6.95 -19.10
CA LYS A 4 -31.12 -6.55 -20.39
C LYS A 4 -29.69 -6.02 -20.24
N LEU A 5 -29.39 -5.31 -19.13
CA LEU A 5 -28.08 -4.73 -18.87
C LEU A 5 -27.00 -5.80 -18.64
N TRP A 6 -27.36 -6.90 -17.98
CA TRP A 6 -26.43 -7.96 -17.58
C TRP A 6 -26.44 -9.18 -18.51
N LYS A 7 -27.16 -9.11 -19.63
CA LYS A 7 -27.37 -10.26 -20.52
C LYS A 7 -26.08 -10.94 -20.97
N ASN A 8 -25.06 -10.15 -21.25
CA ASN A 8 -23.77 -10.63 -21.76
C ASN A 8 -22.72 -10.79 -20.67
N TYR A 9 -23.03 -10.40 -19.43
CA TYR A 9 -22.08 -10.46 -18.34
C TYR A 9 -21.87 -11.90 -17.85
N ASN A 10 -20.63 -12.39 -17.89
CA ASN A 10 -20.29 -13.75 -17.47
C ASN A 10 -18.98 -13.74 -16.66
N ALA A 11 -19.06 -14.12 -15.39
CA ALA A 11 -17.93 -14.12 -14.44
C ALA A 11 -17.73 -15.48 -13.74
N LYS A 12 -18.18 -16.59 -14.36
CA LYS A 12 -18.17 -17.94 -13.75
C LYS A 12 -16.77 -18.51 -13.43
N PHE A 13 -15.72 -17.92 -13.97
CA PHE A 13 -14.35 -18.39 -13.79
C PHE A 13 -13.70 -17.92 -12.48
N ALA A 14 -14.26 -16.93 -11.80
CA ALA A 14 -13.73 -16.34 -10.57
C ALA A 14 -14.85 -16.02 -9.57
N TYR A 15 -14.48 -15.69 -8.34
CA TYR A 15 -15.43 -15.05 -7.43
C TYR A 15 -15.79 -13.68 -7.98
N ASP A 16 -17.08 -13.43 -8.22
CA ASP A 16 -17.54 -12.14 -8.68
C ASP A 16 -18.20 -11.33 -7.56
N GLY A 17 -17.95 -10.02 -7.53
CA GLY A 17 -18.48 -9.12 -6.53
C GLY A 17 -19.97 -8.89 -6.59
N TYR A 18 -20.58 -9.10 -7.76
CA TYR A 18 -21.99 -8.86 -8.03
C TYR A 18 -22.82 -10.13 -8.20
N PHE A 19 -22.25 -11.17 -8.80
CA PHE A 19 -22.98 -12.40 -9.16
C PHE A 19 -22.42 -13.63 -8.43
N THR A 20 -23.28 -14.60 -8.21
CA THR A 20 -22.91 -15.94 -7.76
C THR A 20 -22.50 -16.79 -8.97
N GLU A 21 -21.93 -17.99 -8.73
CA GLU A 21 -21.61 -18.97 -9.79
C GLU A 21 -22.85 -19.38 -10.61
N ASP A 22 -24.04 -19.41 -9.98
CA ASP A 22 -25.33 -19.66 -10.65
C ASP A 22 -25.86 -18.42 -11.40
N ASN A 23 -25.06 -17.39 -11.58
CA ASN A 23 -25.43 -16.13 -12.22
C ASN A 23 -26.63 -15.42 -11.54
N LYS A 24 -26.76 -15.57 -10.21
CA LYS A 24 -27.73 -14.85 -9.40
C LYS A 24 -27.07 -13.61 -8.78
N LEU A 25 -27.80 -12.50 -8.79
CA LEU A 25 -27.32 -11.27 -8.20
C LEU A 25 -27.13 -11.41 -6.67
N ARG A 26 -25.98 -11.03 -6.14
CA ARG A 26 -25.71 -11.03 -4.70
C ARG A 26 -26.57 -9.97 -4.00
N LYS A 27 -27.06 -10.29 -2.80
CA LYS A 27 -27.95 -9.41 -2.02
C LYS A 27 -27.41 -7.97 -1.89
N HIS A 28 -26.12 -7.79 -1.65
CA HIS A 28 -25.51 -6.47 -1.47
C HIS A 28 -25.37 -5.69 -2.80
N ALA A 29 -25.45 -6.34 -3.94
CA ALA A 29 -25.39 -5.71 -5.27
C ALA A 29 -26.77 -5.35 -5.84
N THR A 30 -27.86 -5.75 -5.18
CA THR A 30 -29.23 -5.57 -5.71
C THR A 30 -29.58 -4.10 -5.94
N ILE A 31 -29.28 -3.22 -4.96
CA ILE A 31 -29.64 -1.80 -5.07
C ILE A 31 -28.87 -1.14 -6.22
N ILE A 32 -27.57 -1.36 -6.31
CA ILE A 32 -26.77 -0.77 -7.39
C ILE A 32 -27.16 -1.32 -8.75
N SER A 33 -27.41 -2.63 -8.87
CA SER A 33 -27.88 -3.23 -10.11
C SER A 33 -29.19 -2.58 -10.60
N ASN A 34 -30.16 -2.38 -9.71
CA ASN A 34 -31.43 -1.72 -10.06
C ASN A 34 -31.24 -0.26 -10.50
N ILE A 35 -30.27 0.45 -9.92
CA ILE A 35 -29.94 1.82 -10.33
C ILE A 35 -29.33 1.82 -11.73
N LEU A 36 -28.33 0.95 -11.96
CA LEU A 36 -27.64 0.83 -13.24
C LEU A 36 -28.61 0.43 -14.38
N GLU A 37 -29.54 -0.46 -14.08
CA GLU A 37 -30.58 -0.90 -15.03
C GLU A 37 -31.53 0.23 -15.43
N ARG A 38 -31.96 1.07 -14.47
CA ARG A 38 -32.80 2.25 -14.76
C ARG A 38 -32.11 3.25 -15.67
N TYR A 39 -30.79 3.43 -15.47
CA TYR A 39 -30.01 4.33 -16.31
C TYR A 39 -29.78 3.75 -17.71
N GLY A 40 -29.57 2.45 -17.81
CA GLY A 40 -29.27 1.80 -19.07
C GLY A 40 -27.92 2.20 -19.65
N LYS A 41 -27.47 1.47 -20.65
CA LYS A 41 -26.10 1.59 -21.20
C LYS A 41 -25.74 3.00 -21.66
N LYS A 42 -26.63 3.67 -22.41
CA LYS A 42 -26.38 5.02 -22.97
C LYS A 42 -26.13 6.05 -21.87
N LYS A 43 -26.94 6.05 -20.81
CA LYS A 43 -26.78 6.98 -19.70
C LYS A 43 -25.53 6.69 -18.86
N LEU A 44 -25.18 5.42 -18.69
CA LEU A 44 -23.96 5.03 -18.00
C LEU A 44 -22.71 5.48 -18.76
N GLN A 45 -22.68 5.40 -20.07
CA GLN A 45 -21.57 5.92 -20.88
C GLN A 45 -21.43 7.45 -20.78
N GLU A 46 -22.57 8.17 -20.69
CA GLU A 46 -22.57 9.62 -20.45
C GLU A 46 -21.98 9.96 -19.05
N ILE A 47 -22.40 9.21 -18.01
CA ILE A 47 -21.89 9.39 -16.65
C ILE A 47 -20.39 9.10 -16.60
N GLU A 48 -19.92 8.04 -17.26
CA GLU A 48 -18.50 7.69 -17.34
C GLU A 48 -17.69 8.82 -18.01
N LYS A 49 -18.18 9.37 -19.13
CA LYS A 49 -17.55 10.52 -19.80
C LYS A 49 -17.48 11.73 -18.90
N ASN A 50 -18.55 12.03 -18.14
CA ASN A 50 -18.56 13.11 -17.16
C ASN A 50 -17.57 12.86 -16.01
N CYS A 51 -17.45 11.62 -15.56
CA CYS A 51 -16.48 11.20 -14.58
C CYS A 51 -15.05 11.49 -15.05
N GLN A 52 -14.70 11.09 -16.28
CA GLN A 52 -13.38 11.36 -16.86
C GLN A 52 -13.10 12.86 -17.03
N SER A 53 -14.12 13.65 -17.38
CA SER A 53 -14.00 15.11 -17.45
C SER A 53 -13.77 15.73 -16.07
N THR A 54 -14.46 15.25 -15.05
CA THR A 54 -14.30 15.71 -13.66
C THR A 54 -12.90 15.38 -13.13
N ILE A 55 -12.40 14.15 -13.38
CA ILE A 55 -11.04 13.75 -13.02
C ILE A 55 -10.01 14.67 -13.66
N SER A 56 -10.18 14.98 -14.94
CA SER A 56 -9.27 15.89 -15.67
C SER A 56 -9.32 17.31 -15.11
N ALA A 57 -10.51 17.85 -14.83
CA ALA A 57 -10.69 19.19 -14.28
C ALA A 57 -10.10 19.34 -12.86
N ARG A 58 -10.09 18.26 -12.08
CA ARG A 58 -9.49 18.20 -10.73
C ARG A 58 -7.97 17.96 -10.77
N GLY A 59 -7.37 17.76 -11.95
CA GLY A 59 -5.94 17.47 -12.07
C GLY A 59 -5.51 16.14 -11.45
N ILE A 60 -6.44 15.19 -11.32
CA ILE A 60 -6.13 13.87 -10.74
C ILE A 60 -5.38 13.04 -11.78
N ASN A 61 -4.07 12.95 -11.61
CA ASN A 61 -3.17 12.26 -12.51
C ASN A 61 -2.10 11.45 -11.76
N PHE A 62 -1.37 10.63 -12.48
CA PHE A 62 -0.18 9.95 -11.98
C PHE A 62 0.85 9.82 -13.10
N ARG A 63 2.12 9.75 -12.71
CA ARG A 63 3.21 9.60 -13.67
C ARG A 63 3.65 8.15 -13.74
N VAL A 64 3.78 7.67 -14.96
CA VAL A 64 4.34 6.35 -15.26
C VAL A 64 5.67 6.56 -15.98
N TYR A 65 6.70 5.86 -15.54
CA TYR A 65 7.98 5.86 -16.20
C TYR A 65 8.04 4.70 -17.20
N ALA A 66 8.13 5.00 -18.49
CA ALA A 66 8.32 4.00 -19.52
C ALA A 66 9.76 3.41 -19.45
N ALA A 67 9.99 2.30 -20.14
CA ALA A 67 11.30 1.61 -20.14
C ALA A 67 12.47 2.50 -20.60
N ASN A 68 12.19 3.62 -21.29
CA ASN A 68 13.16 4.62 -21.74
C ASN A 68 13.34 5.79 -20.77
N ASN A 69 12.88 5.67 -19.51
CA ASN A 69 12.89 6.71 -18.48
C ASN A 69 12.11 8.00 -18.83
N ARG A 70 11.28 8.00 -19.86
CA ARG A 70 10.38 9.12 -20.14
C ARG A 70 9.17 9.04 -19.20
N ALA A 71 8.92 10.13 -18.51
CA ALA A 71 7.73 10.27 -17.68
C ALA A 71 6.52 10.56 -18.57
N GLU A 72 5.51 9.71 -18.52
CA GLU A 72 4.21 9.93 -19.13
C GLU A 72 3.20 10.26 -18.03
N GLU A 73 2.55 11.39 -18.16
CA GLU A 73 1.45 11.75 -17.28
C GLU A 73 0.18 11.05 -17.79
N LYS A 74 -0.43 10.24 -16.92
CA LYS A 74 -1.67 9.52 -17.23
C LYS A 74 -2.79 10.02 -16.33
N LYS A 75 -3.96 10.19 -16.92
CA LYS A 75 -5.18 10.45 -16.18
C LYS A 75 -5.49 9.26 -15.28
N TRP A 76 -6.01 9.55 -14.09
CA TRP A 76 -6.45 8.51 -13.18
C TRP A 76 -7.67 7.78 -13.74
N PRO A 77 -7.63 6.44 -13.92
CA PRO A 77 -8.78 5.68 -14.36
C PRO A 77 -9.74 5.44 -13.19
N LEU A 78 -11.02 5.75 -13.36
CA LEU A 78 -12.05 5.46 -12.37
C LEU A 78 -13.23 4.80 -13.07
N ASP A 79 -13.60 3.60 -12.66
CA ASP A 79 -14.82 2.92 -13.05
C ASP A 79 -15.98 3.42 -12.20
N ILE A 80 -17.10 3.77 -12.84
CA ILE A 80 -18.29 4.27 -12.16
C ILE A 80 -19.16 3.16 -11.53
N ILE A 81 -18.88 1.88 -11.82
CA ILE A 81 -19.54 0.76 -11.15
C ILE A 81 -18.78 0.42 -9.87
N PRO A 82 -19.26 0.84 -8.68
CA PRO A 82 -18.49 0.70 -7.47
C PRO A 82 -18.49 -0.74 -6.95
N ARG A 83 -17.36 -1.19 -6.42
CA ARG A 83 -17.31 -2.41 -5.63
C ARG A 83 -18.02 -2.21 -4.30
N ILE A 84 -19.01 -3.04 -4.01
CA ILE A 84 -19.75 -3.02 -2.75
C ILE A 84 -19.15 -4.03 -1.78
N ILE A 85 -18.60 -3.54 -0.66
CA ILE A 85 -18.10 -4.38 0.42
C ILE A 85 -19.07 -4.28 1.60
N PRO A 86 -19.81 -5.37 1.94
CA PRO A 86 -20.71 -5.38 3.07
C PRO A 86 -19.99 -5.09 4.41
N ARG A 87 -20.68 -4.42 5.33
CA ARG A 87 -20.10 -4.05 6.62
C ARG A 87 -19.54 -5.24 7.41
N SER A 88 -20.23 -6.37 7.37
CA SER A 88 -19.77 -7.60 8.04
C SER A 88 -18.42 -8.09 7.50
N GLN A 89 -18.24 -8.05 6.17
CA GLN A 89 -16.98 -8.41 5.53
C GLN A 89 -15.89 -7.38 5.86
N TRP A 90 -16.22 -6.08 5.78
CA TRP A 90 -15.27 -5.01 6.12
C TRP A 90 -14.82 -5.07 7.57
N ASN A 91 -15.71 -5.38 8.51
CA ASN A 91 -15.35 -5.53 9.92
C ASN A 91 -14.33 -6.67 10.14
N LYS A 92 -14.48 -7.81 9.45
CA LYS A 92 -13.51 -8.91 9.51
C LYS A 92 -12.16 -8.47 8.93
N VAL A 93 -12.18 -7.86 7.74
CA VAL A 93 -10.98 -7.34 7.08
C VAL A 93 -10.27 -6.30 7.96
N SER A 94 -11.00 -5.31 8.45
CA SER A 94 -10.45 -4.24 9.29
C SER A 94 -9.80 -4.77 10.56
N LYS A 95 -10.45 -5.71 11.27
CA LYS A 95 -9.87 -6.34 12.47
C LYS A 95 -8.60 -7.11 12.14
N GLY A 96 -8.60 -7.90 11.06
CA GLY A 96 -7.42 -8.65 10.66
C GLY A 96 -6.26 -7.78 10.21
N LEU A 97 -6.53 -6.66 9.56
CA LEU A 97 -5.51 -5.67 9.19
C LEU A 97 -4.90 -4.99 10.43
N GLN A 98 -5.74 -4.60 11.40
CA GLN A 98 -5.27 -4.03 12.66
C GLN A 98 -4.38 -5.02 13.42
N GLN A 99 -4.80 -6.29 13.54
CA GLN A 99 -4.01 -7.35 14.14
C GLN A 99 -2.63 -7.49 13.44
N ARG A 100 -2.64 -7.55 12.12
CA ARG A 100 -1.43 -7.72 11.30
C ARG A 100 -0.46 -6.54 11.47
N VAL A 101 -0.93 -5.31 11.34
CA VAL A 101 -0.09 -4.11 11.47
C VAL A 101 0.45 -3.96 12.89
N LYS A 102 -0.31 -4.35 13.91
CA LYS A 102 0.17 -4.38 15.30
C LYS A 102 1.33 -5.37 15.47
N ALA A 103 1.18 -6.60 14.97
CA ALA A 103 2.26 -7.60 15.01
C ALA A 103 3.51 -7.14 14.25
N LEU A 104 3.34 -6.50 13.08
CA LEU A 104 4.45 -5.95 12.30
C LEU A 104 5.17 -4.81 13.01
N ASN A 105 4.48 -3.90 13.69
CA ASN A 105 5.12 -2.86 14.51
C ASN A 105 5.93 -3.44 15.67
N LEU A 106 5.39 -4.46 16.36
CA LEU A 106 6.12 -5.18 17.42
C LEU A 106 7.34 -5.91 16.88
N PHE A 107 7.22 -6.52 15.70
CA PHE A 107 8.32 -7.18 15.02
C PHE A 107 9.44 -6.20 14.67
N ILE A 108 9.13 -5.05 14.09
CA ILE A 108 10.14 -4.03 13.72
C ILE A 108 10.86 -3.54 14.99
N ASP A 109 10.11 -3.26 16.06
CA ASP A 109 10.71 -2.82 17.33
C ASP A 109 11.63 -3.90 17.93
N ASP A 110 11.21 -5.16 17.90
CA ASP A 110 12.01 -6.28 18.40
C ASP A 110 13.29 -6.49 17.58
N VAL A 111 13.21 -6.39 16.26
CA VAL A 111 14.36 -6.55 15.35
C VAL A 111 15.46 -5.52 15.66
N TYR A 112 15.10 -4.27 15.88
CA TYR A 112 16.07 -3.22 16.16
C TYR A 112 16.51 -3.13 17.62
N ASN A 113 15.83 -3.81 18.54
CA ASN A 113 16.12 -3.72 19.96
C ASN A 113 16.43 -5.09 20.60
N GLN A 114 15.41 -5.83 21.05
CA GLN A 114 15.60 -7.01 21.90
C GLN A 114 15.98 -8.26 21.11
N LYS A 115 15.61 -8.36 19.83
CA LYS A 115 15.92 -9.48 18.94
C LYS A 115 15.41 -10.83 19.46
N LYS A 116 14.30 -10.82 20.23
CA LYS A 116 13.73 -12.01 20.88
C LYS A 116 13.25 -13.03 19.84
N ILE A 117 12.59 -12.57 18.80
CA ILE A 117 12.04 -13.44 17.77
C ILE A 117 13.09 -14.33 17.09
N PHE A 118 14.35 -13.86 17.06
CA PHE A 118 15.48 -14.65 16.54
C PHE A 118 16.00 -15.64 17.57
N LYS A 119 16.06 -15.23 18.86
CA LYS A 119 16.49 -16.11 19.96
C LYS A 119 15.54 -17.29 20.13
N ASP A 120 14.25 -17.04 19.92
CA ASP A 120 13.20 -18.04 20.01
C ASP A 120 12.97 -18.82 18.69
N ASN A 121 13.86 -18.59 17.69
CA ASN A 121 13.85 -19.29 16.39
C ASN A 121 12.54 -19.23 15.61
N VAL A 122 11.73 -18.18 15.78
CA VAL A 122 10.47 -17.97 15.04
C VAL A 122 10.76 -17.47 13.62
N VAL A 123 11.74 -16.56 13.49
CA VAL A 123 12.24 -16.05 12.22
C VAL A 123 13.76 -16.21 12.17
N PRO A 124 14.33 -16.78 11.10
CA PRO A 124 15.78 -16.90 10.96
C PRO A 124 16.41 -15.50 10.84
N LYS A 125 17.43 -15.22 11.67
CA LYS A 125 18.10 -13.91 11.70
C LYS A 125 18.76 -13.53 10.37
N GLU A 126 19.26 -14.51 9.63
CA GLU A 126 19.94 -14.31 8.35
C GLU A 126 19.04 -13.70 7.28
N ILE A 127 17.74 -13.99 7.33
CA ILE A 127 16.76 -13.41 6.43
C ILE A 127 16.70 -11.90 6.59
N ILE A 128 16.75 -11.45 7.83
CA ILE A 128 16.61 -10.05 8.22
C ILE A 128 17.88 -9.27 7.94
N PHE A 129 19.02 -9.76 8.47
CA PHE A 129 20.29 -9.03 8.33
C PHE A 129 20.87 -9.01 6.91
N LYS A 130 20.38 -9.90 6.02
CA LYS A 130 20.69 -9.89 4.58
C LYS A 130 19.67 -9.10 3.75
N SER A 131 18.60 -8.60 4.35
CA SER A 131 17.64 -7.75 3.65
C SER A 131 18.25 -6.39 3.34
N PRO A 132 18.15 -5.86 2.12
CA PRO A 132 18.62 -4.51 1.79
C PRO A 132 17.83 -3.41 2.51
N TYR A 133 16.70 -3.77 3.12
CA TYR A 133 15.87 -2.85 3.90
C TYR A 133 16.21 -2.84 5.40
N TYR A 134 17.15 -3.67 5.83
CA TYR A 134 17.63 -3.62 7.21
C TYR A 134 18.54 -2.41 7.41
N VAL A 135 18.14 -1.50 8.28
CA VAL A 135 18.88 -0.26 8.58
C VAL A 135 19.59 -0.43 9.91
N LYS A 136 20.86 -0.83 9.87
CA LYS A 136 21.67 -1.08 11.07
C LYS A 136 21.74 0.12 12.02
N GLU A 137 21.71 1.31 11.47
CA GLU A 137 21.74 2.58 12.20
C GLU A 137 20.54 2.78 13.11
N CYS A 138 19.44 2.06 12.90
CA CYS A 138 18.25 2.07 13.76
C CYS A 138 18.37 1.18 14.99
N GLU A 139 19.42 0.36 15.13
CA GLU A 139 19.60 -0.51 16.30
C GLU A 139 19.68 0.32 17.59
N GLY A 140 19.03 -0.18 18.64
CA GLY A 140 18.98 0.47 19.95
C GLY A 140 18.11 1.72 20.02
N PHE A 141 17.22 1.92 19.04
CA PHE A 141 16.28 3.04 19.00
C PHE A 141 14.84 2.54 18.84
N SER A 142 13.91 3.26 19.45
CA SER A 142 12.47 3.10 19.18
C SER A 142 11.84 4.48 18.99
N PRO A 143 10.99 4.66 17.97
CA PRO A 143 10.21 5.88 17.86
C PRO A 143 9.22 5.98 19.03
N LYS A 144 8.66 7.18 19.23
CA LYS A 144 7.66 7.42 20.29
C LYS A 144 6.55 6.36 20.19
N TYR A 145 6.19 5.77 21.34
CA TYR A 145 5.20 4.68 21.48
C TYR A 145 5.55 3.39 20.70
N LYS A 146 6.76 3.24 20.19
CA LYS A 146 7.18 2.13 19.32
C LYS A 146 6.37 2.03 18.03
N ALA A 147 5.80 3.14 17.59
CA ALA A 147 5.03 3.23 16.35
C ALA A 147 5.96 3.45 15.17
N TRP A 148 6.45 2.37 14.59
CA TRP A 148 7.34 2.39 13.44
C TRP A 148 6.58 2.73 12.15
N SER A 149 5.47 2.02 11.88
CA SER A 149 4.61 2.30 10.75
C SER A 149 3.27 2.85 11.22
N ASN A 150 3.05 4.13 10.97
CA ASN A 150 1.79 4.81 11.26
C ASN A 150 0.79 4.68 10.12
N ILE A 151 1.28 4.63 8.88
CA ILE A 151 0.47 4.42 7.69
C ILE A 151 0.95 3.15 7.00
N SER A 152 0.10 2.14 6.94
CA SER A 152 0.40 0.87 6.29
C SER A 152 -0.59 0.62 5.15
N GLY A 153 -0.07 0.21 3.99
CA GLY A 153 -0.87 -0.32 2.88
C GLY A 153 -0.74 -1.84 2.86
N VAL A 154 -1.84 -2.56 2.94
CA VAL A 154 -1.82 -4.03 2.91
C VAL A 154 -2.64 -4.49 1.72
N ASP A 155 -2.00 -5.07 0.72
CA ASP A 155 -2.68 -5.50 -0.48
C ASP A 155 -3.42 -6.82 -0.23
N LEU A 156 -4.70 -6.83 -0.57
CA LEU A 156 -5.58 -7.98 -0.42
C LEU A 156 -6.08 -8.44 -1.78
N ILE A 157 -6.10 -9.75 -1.95
CA ILE A 157 -6.83 -10.40 -3.03
C ILE A 157 -8.04 -11.13 -2.46
N ARG A 158 -8.97 -11.49 -3.33
CA ARG A 158 -10.08 -12.35 -2.98
C ARG A 158 -10.03 -13.60 -3.84
N ASN A 159 -9.91 -14.75 -3.20
CA ASN A 159 -9.80 -16.03 -3.90
C ASN A 159 -11.16 -16.51 -4.46
N LYS A 160 -11.16 -17.63 -5.18
CA LYS A 160 -12.38 -18.19 -5.77
C LYS A 160 -13.44 -18.58 -4.72
N ALA A 161 -13.03 -18.97 -3.52
CA ALA A 161 -13.96 -19.26 -2.42
C ALA A 161 -14.62 -18.00 -1.84
N GLY A 162 -14.09 -16.82 -2.15
CA GLY A 162 -14.59 -15.54 -1.68
C GLY A 162 -13.90 -15.04 -0.42
N ASP A 163 -12.83 -15.69 0.03
CA ASP A 163 -12.03 -15.25 1.18
C ASP A 163 -11.03 -14.17 0.78
N TYR A 164 -10.84 -13.20 1.68
CA TYR A 164 -9.77 -12.23 1.54
C TYR A 164 -8.45 -12.82 2.04
N LEU A 165 -7.43 -12.76 1.20
CA LEU A 165 -6.07 -13.16 1.50
C LEU A 165 -5.14 -11.95 1.40
N VAL A 166 -4.20 -11.84 2.32
CA VAL A 166 -3.14 -10.83 2.22
C VAL A 166 -2.16 -11.26 1.12
N LEU A 167 -1.80 -10.32 0.25
CA LEU A 167 -0.86 -10.53 -0.86
C LEU A 167 0.52 -9.96 -0.57
N GLU A 168 0.58 -8.76 0.00
CA GLU A 168 1.82 -8.10 0.44
C GLU A 168 1.55 -7.02 1.48
N ASP A 169 2.59 -6.62 2.20
CA ASP A 169 2.59 -5.52 3.16
C ASP A 169 3.47 -4.38 2.65
N ASN A 170 2.98 -3.14 2.77
CA ASN A 170 3.70 -1.93 2.42
C ASN A 170 3.69 -0.97 3.61
N LEU A 171 4.78 -0.94 4.39
CA LEU A 171 4.89 -0.15 5.62
C LEU A 171 5.83 1.03 5.51
N ARG A 172 6.65 1.09 4.46
CA ARG A 172 7.67 2.13 4.29
C ARG A 172 7.07 3.45 3.83
N VAL A 173 6.55 3.51 2.62
CA VAL A 173 5.99 4.72 1.98
C VAL A 173 4.75 4.36 1.15
N PRO A 174 3.68 3.80 1.74
CA PRO A 174 2.49 3.44 0.96
C PRO A 174 1.85 4.67 0.33
N SER A 175 1.35 4.53 -0.90
CA SER A 175 0.71 5.59 -1.69
C SER A 175 -0.64 5.14 -2.22
N GLY A 176 -1.56 6.10 -2.43
CA GLY A 176 -2.87 5.85 -3.03
C GLY A 176 -4.07 6.39 -2.24
N VAL A 177 -3.86 6.93 -1.05
CA VAL A 177 -4.95 7.45 -0.20
C VAL A 177 -5.65 8.65 -0.83
N SER A 178 -4.90 9.55 -1.47
CA SER A 178 -5.47 10.71 -2.17
C SER A 178 -6.44 10.27 -3.26
N TYR A 179 -6.06 9.27 -4.04
CA TYR A 179 -6.93 8.72 -5.08
C TYR A 179 -8.20 8.07 -4.51
N MET A 180 -8.12 7.40 -3.36
CA MET A 180 -9.29 6.86 -2.67
C MET A 180 -10.26 7.99 -2.26
N LEU A 181 -9.73 9.09 -1.71
CA LEU A 181 -10.52 10.25 -1.28
C LEU A 181 -11.15 10.96 -2.49
N GLU A 182 -10.37 11.23 -3.51
CA GLU A 182 -10.84 11.85 -4.76
C GLU A 182 -11.85 10.98 -5.50
N ASN A 183 -11.62 9.68 -5.64
CA ASN A 183 -12.58 8.74 -6.20
C ASN A 183 -13.94 8.83 -5.49
N ARG A 184 -13.93 8.94 -4.15
CA ARG A 184 -15.15 9.08 -3.37
C ARG A 184 -15.87 10.40 -3.68
N MET A 185 -15.12 11.49 -3.84
CA MET A 185 -15.70 12.80 -4.18
C MET A 185 -16.27 12.80 -5.60
N VAL A 186 -15.49 12.36 -6.58
CA VAL A 186 -15.94 12.23 -7.98
C VAL A 186 -17.20 11.38 -8.09
N MET A 187 -17.22 10.21 -7.41
CA MET A 187 -18.40 9.35 -7.40
C MET A 187 -19.63 10.01 -6.77
N ARG A 188 -19.47 10.85 -5.76
CA ARG A 188 -20.59 11.61 -5.18
C ARG A 188 -21.13 12.67 -6.14
N ASP A 189 -20.26 13.31 -6.90
CA ASP A 189 -20.64 14.34 -7.87
C ASP A 189 -21.34 13.74 -9.10
N VAL A 190 -20.82 12.65 -9.64
CA VAL A 190 -21.33 12.05 -10.87
C VAL A 190 -22.45 11.02 -10.65
N PHE A 191 -22.52 10.44 -9.45
CA PHE A 191 -23.46 9.38 -9.12
C PHE A 191 -24.06 9.50 -7.70
N PRO A 192 -24.70 10.65 -7.37
CA PRO A 192 -25.16 10.97 -6.02
C PRO A 192 -26.22 9.99 -5.47
N GLU A 193 -27.03 9.38 -6.34
CA GLU A 193 -28.07 8.45 -5.93
C GLU A 193 -27.51 7.24 -5.15
N LEU A 194 -26.27 6.79 -5.44
CA LEU A 194 -25.62 5.72 -4.70
C LEU A 194 -25.50 6.05 -3.20
N PHE A 195 -25.16 7.29 -2.90
CA PHE A 195 -24.91 7.74 -1.52
C PHE A 195 -26.20 8.00 -0.73
N THR A 196 -27.32 8.24 -1.42
CA THR A 196 -28.64 8.35 -0.77
C THR A 196 -29.25 6.98 -0.51
N ARG A 197 -28.98 5.98 -1.36
CA ARG A 197 -29.52 4.62 -1.24
C ARG A 197 -28.71 3.71 -0.34
N TYR A 198 -27.38 3.87 -0.32
CA TYR A 198 -26.49 3.12 0.54
C TYR A 198 -26.00 3.99 1.71
N LYS A 199 -25.96 3.41 2.90
CA LYS A 199 -25.25 4.01 4.06
C LYS A 199 -23.75 3.79 3.90
N VAL A 200 -23.13 4.52 2.96
CA VAL A 200 -21.70 4.42 2.68
C VAL A 200 -20.90 5.02 3.84
N ALA A 201 -19.94 4.26 4.38
CA ALA A 201 -19.08 4.74 5.45
C ALA A 201 -18.25 5.95 4.99
N SER A 202 -18.18 6.98 5.82
CA SER A 202 -17.37 8.17 5.53
C SER A 202 -15.88 7.87 5.65
N ILE A 203 -15.10 8.44 4.75
CA ILE A 203 -13.62 8.41 4.77
C ILE A 203 -13.03 9.84 4.85
N ASN A 204 -13.85 10.87 4.89
CA ASN A 204 -13.44 12.28 4.83
C ASN A 204 -12.57 12.70 6.04
N HIS A 205 -12.61 11.96 7.13
CA HIS A 205 -11.84 12.22 8.34
C HIS A 205 -10.38 11.72 8.26
N TYR A 206 -9.96 11.12 7.13
CA TYR A 206 -8.63 10.51 7.02
C TYR A 206 -7.50 11.53 7.22
N THR A 207 -7.55 12.67 6.53
CA THR A 207 -6.52 13.70 6.60
C THR A 207 -6.41 14.33 7.98
N ASN A 208 -7.54 14.53 8.66
CA ASN A 208 -7.55 14.99 10.07
C ASN A 208 -6.93 13.95 11.00
N LYS A 209 -7.21 12.65 10.78
CA LYS A 209 -6.58 11.58 11.56
C LYS A 209 -5.08 11.47 11.30
N LEU A 210 -4.65 11.65 10.06
CA LEU A 210 -3.23 11.67 9.71
C LEU A 210 -2.54 12.85 10.39
N PHE A 211 -3.13 14.04 10.34
CA PHE A 211 -2.64 15.22 11.04
C PHE A 211 -2.47 14.96 12.55
N ASN A 212 -3.52 14.44 13.20
CA ASN A 212 -3.46 14.09 14.62
C ASN A 212 -2.39 13.02 14.91
N CYS A 213 -2.21 12.05 14.01
CA CYS A 213 -1.15 11.07 14.12
C CYS A 213 0.25 11.73 14.08
N MET A 214 0.45 12.72 13.21
CA MET A 214 1.68 13.50 13.17
C MET A 214 1.91 14.25 14.48
N VAL A 215 0.88 14.92 15.03
CA VAL A 215 0.95 15.61 16.33
C VAL A 215 1.37 14.64 17.44
N GLU A 216 0.77 13.46 17.50
CA GLU A 216 1.11 12.44 18.50
C GLU A 216 2.55 11.91 18.35
N CYS A 217 3.09 11.87 17.14
CA CYS A 217 4.45 11.43 16.88
C CYS A 217 5.53 12.48 17.20
N ILE A 218 5.16 13.70 17.56
CA ILE A 218 6.10 14.73 18.01
C ILE A 218 6.77 14.26 19.31
N PRO A 219 8.12 14.14 19.35
CA PRO A 219 8.79 13.59 20.51
C PRO A 219 8.66 14.49 21.76
N LYS A 220 8.77 15.79 21.58
CA LYS A 220 8.69 16.79 22.65
C LYS A 220 7.45 17.66 22.43
N LYS A 221 6.52 17.64 23.36
CA LYS A 221 5.30 18.46 23.30
C LYS A 221 5.66 19.94 23.07
N THR A 222 5.00 20.55 22.10
CA THR A 222 5.06 21.97 21.80
C THR A 222 3.67 22.55 21.72
N LYS A 223 3.51 23.84 22.02
CA LYS A 223 2.23 24.51 22.01
C LYS A 223 1.70 24.72 20.59
N ASP A 224 2.62 25.00 19.68
CA ASP A 224 2.32 25.32 18.28
C ASP A 224 3.24 24.50 17.36
N PRO A 225 2.85 23.24 17.04
CA PRO A 225 3.70 22.35 16.29
C PRO A 225 3.74 22.67 14.81
N HIS A 226 4.93 22.74 14.21
CA HIS A 226 5.09 22.87 12.78
C HIS A 226 5.42 21.51 12.16
N MET A 227 4.56 21.11 11.23
CA MET A 227 4.65 19.83 10.53
C MET A 227 4.77 20.06 9.03
N VAL A 228 5.45 19.15 8.33
CA VAL A 228 5.65 19.23 6.88
C VAL A 228 5.45 17.88 6.20
N VAL A 229 5.10 17.91 4.92
CA VAL A 229 5.21 16.75 4.02
C VAL A 229 6.52 16.90 3.22
N LEU A 230 7.45 15.96 3.39
CA LEU A 230 8.71 15.94 2.67
C LEU A 230 8.58 15.11 1.40
N THR A 231 8.62 15.76 0.24
CA THR A 231 8.51 15.15 -1.09
C THR A 231 9.85 15.10 -1.82
N PRO A 232 10.09 14.09 -2.68
CA PRO A 232 11.23 14.11 -3.61
C PRO A 232 11.02 15.06 -4.81
N GLY A 233 9.87 15.75 -4.88
CA GLY A 233 9.56 16.74 -5.91
C GLY A 233 8.65 16.22 -7.02
N ILE A 234 8.41 17.08 -8.00
CA ILE A 234 7.41 16.93 -9.07
C ILE A 234 7.61 15.73 -10.00
N TYR A 235 8.80 15.18 -10.03
CA TYR A 235 9.09 14.01 -10.86
C TYR A 235 8.68 12.68 -10.22
N ASN A 236 8.26 12.69 -8.96
CA ASN A 236 7.77 11.48 -8.31
C ASN A 236 6.39 11.08 -8.86
N SER A 237 6.19 9.78 -9.08
CA SER A 237 4.92 9.24 -9.61
C SER A 237 3.71 9.54 -8.71
N ALA A 238 3.93 9.66 -7.40
CA ALA A 238 2.90 9.96 -6.40
C ALA A 238 2.87 11.44 -5.98
N TYR A 239 3.47 12.37 -6.75
CA TYR A 239 3.52 13.79 -6.38
C TYR A 239 2.13 14.41 -6.15
N PHE A 240 1.14 14.02 -6.95
CA PHE A 240 -0.26 14.42 -6.73
C PHE A 240 -0.70 14.10 -5.29
N GLU A 241 -0.41 12.90 -4.79
CA GLU A 241 -0.76 12.52 -3.42
C GLU A 241 -0.03 13.38 -2.39
N HIS A 242 1.25 13.68 -2.61
CA HIS A 242 2.04 14.48 -1.66
C HIS A 242 1.47 15.87 -1.51
N SER A 243 1.15 16.56 -2.63
CA SER A 243 0.55 17.88 -2.63
C SER A 243 -0.87 17.87 -2.06
N TYR A 244 -1.68 16.90 -2.47
CA TYR A 244 -3.05 16.74 -1.98
C TYR A 244 -3.09 16.58 -0.45
N LEU A 245 -2.27 15.69 0.12
CA LEU A 245 -2.26 15.47 1.56
C LEU A 245 -1.74 16.68 2.33
N ALA A 246 -0.72 17.38 1.83
CA ALA A 246 -0.23 18.60 2.45
C ALA A 246 -1.32 19.68 2.47
N GLU A 247 -1.99 19.91 1.35
CA GLU A 247 -3.10 20.85 1.22
C GLU A 247 -4.26 20.51 2.16
N GLN A 248 -4.72 19.26 2.16
CA GLN A 248 -5.84 18.82 2.98
C GLN A 248 -5.55 18.85 4.49
N MET A 249 -4.29 18.71 4.90
CA MET A 249 -3.85 18.88 6.29
C MET A 249 -3.53 20.32 6.66
N GLY A 250 -3.43 21.24 5.69
CA GLY A 250 -3.04 22.62 5.92
C GLY A 250 -1.58 22.78 6.37
N ILE A 251 -0.68 21.91 5.93
CA ILE A 251 0.75 21.93 6.27
C ILE A 251 1.62 22.12 5.04
N ALA A 252 2.86 22.57 5.22
CA ALA A 252 3.76 22.83 4.11
C ALA A 252 4.18 21.56 3.38
N LEU A 253 4.18 21.61 2.04
CA LEU A 253 4.85 20.65 1.16
C LEU A 253 6.27 21.18 0.92
N VAL A 254 7.29 20.37 1.23
CA VAL A 254 8.70 20.78 1.14
C VAL A 254 9.53 19.72 0.42
N GLU A 255 10.58 20.17 -0.26
CA GLU A 255 11.66 19.32 -0.78
C GLU A 255 12.85 19.36 0.18
N GLY A 256 13.82 18.44 0.02
CA GLY A 256 15.01 18.40 0.89
C GLY A 256 15.80 19.71 0.94
N LYS A 257 15.84 20.46 -0.17
CA LYS A 257 16.50 21.79 -0.26
C LYS A 257 15.86 22.89 0.60
N ASP A 258 14.57 22.71 0.95
CA ASP A 258 13.81 23.67 1.76
C ASP A 258 14.04 23.47 3.27
N LEU A 259 14.65 22.32 3.63
CA LEU A 259 14.98 21.99 4.99
C LEU A 259 16.51 22.06 5.23
N PHE A 260 16.89 22.31 6.47
CA PHE A 260 18.26 22.19 6.92
C PHE A 260 18.33 21.82 8.40
N VAL A 261 19.49 21.33 8.83
CA VAL A 261 19.76 20.96 10.23
C VAL A 261 20.79 21.90 10.80
N GLU A 262 20.46 22.50 11.92
CA GLU A 262 21.38 23.29 12.74
C GLU A 262 21.23 22.89 14.21
N ASN A 263 22.37 22.65 14.90
CA ASN A 263 22.41 22.24 16.31
C ASN A 263 21.48 21.04 16.65
N ASP A 264 21.45 20.04 15.75
CA ASP A 264 20.59 18.85 15.82
C ASP A 264 19.07 19.15 15.83
N VAL A 265 18.66 20.31 15.30
CA VAL A 265 17.26 20.70 15.11
C VAL A 265 16.99 20.88 13.63
N VAL A 266 15.84 20.43 13.16
CA VAL A 266 15.40 20.60 11.77
C VAL A 266 14.66 21.91 11.63
N TYR A 267 15.02 22.67 10.61
CA TYR A 267 14.37 23.95 10.25
C TYR A 267 13.91 23.93 8.81
N MET A 268 12.77 24.58 8.56
CA MET A 268 12.30 24.95 7.24
C MET A 268 12.71 26.39 6.93
N LYS A 269 13.19 26.63 5.72
CA LYS A 269 13.50 27.98 5.21
C LYS A 269 12.19 28.70 4.91
N THR A 270 12.00 29.88 5.48
CA THR A 270 10.86 30.74 5.19
C THR A 270 11.29 32.19 4.92
N VAL A 271 10.45 32.99 4.30
CA VAL A 271 10.72 34.42 4.07
C VAL A 271 10.85 35.22 5.36
N LYS A 272 10.37 34.68 6.49
CA LYS A 272 10.50 35.30 7.83
C LYS A 272 11.67 34.77 8.62
N GLY A 273 12.51 33.91 8.01
CA GLY A 273 13.62 33.22 8.67
C GLY A 273 13.35 31.73 8.93
N PRO A 274 14.25 31.05 9.61
CA PRO A 274 14.14 29.63 9.93
C PRO A 274 12.94 29.34 10.82
N LEU A 275 12.15 28.33 10.43
CA LEU A 275 11.03 27.82 11.23
C LEU A 275 11.31 26.39 11.65
N LYS A 276 11.33 26.14 12.96
CA LYS A 276 11.55 24.79 13.50
C LYS A 276 10.49 23.82 13.00
N VAL A 277 10.92 22.60 12.59
CA VAL A 277 10.03 21.51 12.19
C VAL A 277 9.98 20.46 13.30
N ASP A 278 8.78 20.14 13.77
CA ASP A 278 8.55 19.20 14.87
C ASP A 278 8.18 17.78 14.40
N CYS A 279 7.59 17.66 13.20
CA CYS A 279 7.27 16.36 12.61
C CYS A 279 7.27 16.41 11.07
N ILE A 280 7.75 15.34 10.47
CA ILE A 280 7.87 15.18 9.02
C ILE A 280 7.06 13.94 8.59
N TYR A 281 6.09 14.13 7.69
CA TYR A 281 5.53 13.03 6.92
C TYR A 281 6.38 12.85 5.66
N ARG A 282 7.26 11.84 5.67
CA ARG A 282 8.19 11.62 4.58
C ARG A 282 7.59 10.83 3.43
N ARG A 283 7.93 11.25 2.21
CA ARG A 283 7.58 10.55 0.97
C ARG A 283 8.84 10.14 0.19
N LEU A 284 9.98 10.03 0.89
CA LEU A 284 11.26 9.55 0.39
C LEU A 284 11.59 8.19 1.03
N ASP A 285 12.29 7.36 0.26
CA ASP A 285 12.88 6.12 0.78
C ASP A 285 14.00 6.40 1.78
N ASP A 286 14.23 5.44 2.69
CA ASP A 286 15.29 5.54 3.71
C ASP A 286 16.65 5.90 3.11
N SER A 287 17.02 5.23 2.00
CA SER A 287 18.30 5.42 1.33
C SER A 287 18.55 6.86 0.85
N PHE A 288 17.50 7.62 0.54
CA PHE A 288 17.62 8.99 0.03
C PHE A 288 17.38 10.07 1.09
N LEU A 289 16.97 9.68 2.31
CA LEU A 289 16.46 10.63 3.30
C LEU A 289 17.56 11.50 3.92
N ASP A 290 18.76 10.94 4.18
CA ASP A 290 19.88 11.65 4.78
C ASP A 290 21.20 11.26 4.11
N PRO A 291 21.82 12.12 3.29
CA PRO A 291 23.09 11.82 2.63
C PRO A 291 24.29 11.68 3.57
N LYS A 292 24.21 12.17 4.82
CA LYS A 292 25.27 11.96 5.81
C LYS A 292 25.25 10.56 6.43
N THR A 293 24.11 9.88 6.37
CA THR A 293 23.93 8.57 7.01
C THR A 293 23.80 7.46 5.98
N PHE A 294 23.09 7.71 4.86
CA PHE A 294 22.73 6.69 3.87
C PHE A 294 23.46 6.91 2.53
N ASN A 295 22.71 7.15 1.45
CA ASN A 295 23.30 7.39 0.14
C ASN A 295 23.90 8.79 0.04
N LYS A 296 25.23 8.89 0.02
CA LYS A 296 25.98 10.16 -0.07
C LYS A 296 25.67 10.98 -1.33
N GLU A 297 25.22 10.31 -2.39
CA GLU A 297 24.85 10.95 -3.66
C GLU A 297 23.40 11.49 -3.66
N SER A 298 22.66 11.34 -2.55
CA SER A 298 21.30 11.83 -2.48
C SER A 298 21.26 13.36 -2.46
N VAL A 299 20.66 13.94 -3.48
CA VAL A 299 20.41 15.39 -3.59
C VAL A 299 19.00 15.80 -3.14
N ILE A 300 18.13 14.83 -2.81
CA ILE A 300 16.75 15.06 -2.42
C ILE A 300 16.49 14.90 -0.92
N GLY A 301 17.50 14.44 -0.18
CA GLY A 301 17.45 14.25 1.27
C GLY A 301 17.86 15.50 2.07
N VAL A 302 17.83 15.38 3.39
CA VAL A 302 18.17 16.44 4.34
C VAL A 302 19.40 16.03 5.16
N PRO A 303 20.56 16.63 4.94
CA PRO A 303 21.80 16.23 5.64
C PRO A 303 21.70 16.40 7.16
N GLY A 304 21.85 15.29 7.90
CA GLY A 304 21.79 15.25 9.36
C GLY A 304 20.42 15.01 9.96
N LEU A 305 19.40 14.77 9.14
CA LEU A 305 18.04 14.51 9.58
C LEU A 305 17.94 13.24 10.45
N PHE A 306 18.65 12.18 10.10
CA PHE A 306 18.67 10.92 10.85
C PHE A 306 19.16 11.13 12.29
N LYS A 307 20.21 11.93 12.48
CA LYS A 307 20.71 12.26 13.81
C LYS A 307 19.69 13.05 14.65
N CYS A 308 18.97 14.00 14.02
CA CYS A 308 17.92 14.75 14.70
C CYS A 308 16.78 13.83 15.17
N TRP A 309 16.37 12.90 14.32
CA TRP A 309 15.33 11.92 14.63
C TRP A 309 15.77 10.99 15.77
N ARG A 310 16.98 10.42 15.72
CA ARG A 310 17.51 9.58 16.79
C ARG A 310 17.64 10.29 18.13
N LYS A 311 17.89 11.60 18.12
CA LYS A 311 17.93 12.43 19.35
C LYS A 311 16.53 12.80 19.87
N GLY A 312 15.47 12.40 19.19
CA GLY A 312 14.11 12.77 19.56
C GLY A 312 13.85 14.29 19.45
N ASN A 313 14.44 14.94 18.43
CA ASN A 313 14.24 16.35 18.17
C ASN A 313 13.23 16.61 17.04
N VAL A 314 12.87 15.58 16.26
CA VAL A 314 11.85 15.63 15.22
C VAL A 314 11.15 14.27 15.12
N GLY A 315 9.83 14.27 14.87
CA GLY A 315 9.06 13.07 14.52
C GLY A 315 9.20 12.76 13.03
N ILE A 316 9.21 11.49 12.64
CA ILE A 316 9.19 11.05 11.24
C ILE A 316 8.17 9.93 11.07
N LEU A 317 7.23 10.09 10.14
CA LEU A 317 6.23 9.11 9.73
C LEU A 317 6.47 8.68 8.26
N ASN A 318 6.45 7.40 7.90
CA ASN A 318 6.74 6.29 8.80
C ASN A 318 8.19 6.36 9.25
N ALA A 319 8.50 5.73 10.37
CA ALA A 319 9.85 5.74 10.90
C ALA A 319 10.86 5.13 9.92
N ILE A 320 12.11 5.55 10.03
CA ILE A 320 13.22 5.00 9.24
C ILE A 320 13.44 3.54 9.66
N GLY A 321 13.69 2.65 8.70
CA GLY A 321 13.88 1.21 8.95
C GLY A 321 12.63 0.34 8.84
N THR A 322 11.44 0.93 8.59
CA THR A 322 10.20 0.15 8.40
C THR A 322 10.20 -0.70 7.14
N GLY A 323 11.07 -0.40 6.18
CA GLY A 323 11.18 -1.14 4.91
C GLY A 323 11.46 -2.63 5.07
N ILE A 324 11.99 -3.06 6.22
CA ILE A 324 12.18 -4.48 6.52
C ILE A 324 10.87 -5.28 6.48
N ALA A 325 9.74 -4.65 6.76
CA ALA A 325 8.43 -5.27 6.69
C ALA A 325 7.85 -5.34 5.26
N ASP A 326 8.42 -4.58 4.30
CA ASP A 326 8.04 -4.63 2.88
C ASP A 326 8.71 -5.82 2.15
N ASP A 327 9.68 -6.49 2.78
CA ASP A 327 10.38 -7.63 2.21
C ASP A 327 9.45 -8.84 2.11
N LYS A 328 9.27 -9.38 0.90
CA LYS A 328 8.33 -10.50 0.65
C LYS A 328 8.74 -11.81 1.33
N VAL A 329 10.03 -11.96 1.69
CA VAL A 329 10.45 -13.08 2.52
C VAL A 329 9.98 -12.88 3.96
N VAL A 330 10.05 -11.65 4.49
CA VAL A 330 9.53 -11.32 5.83
C VAL A 330 8.01 -11.49 5.90
N TYR A 331 7.31 -11.08 4.85
CA TYR A 331 5.87 -11.28 4.71
C TYR A 331 5.45 -12.73 5.00
N SER A 332 6.21 -13.73 4.56
CA SER A 332 5.85 -15.15 4.75
C SER A 332 5.77 -15.56 6.23
N TYR A 333 6.43 -14.83 7.12
CA TYR A 333 6.45 -15.11 8.56
C TYR A 333 5.40 -14.34 9.36
N VAL A 334 4.62 -13.43 8.76
CA VAL A 334 3.73 -12.53 9.53
C VAL A 334 2.67 -13.28 10.30
N ASN A 335 2.12 -14.37 9.77
CA ASN A 335 1.19 -15.21 10.53
C ASN A 335 1.84 -15.81 11.79
N LYS A 336 3.10 -16.21 11.73
CA LYS A 336 3.87 -16.65 12.92
C LYS A 336 4.14 -15.49 13.88
N MET A 337 4.39 -14.29 13.37
CA MET A 337 4.58 -13.09 14.18
C MET A 337 3.30 -12.72 14.94
N ILE A 338 2.12 -12.86 14.33
CA ILE A 338 0.82 -12.64 15.00
C ILE A 338 0.69 -13.57 16.20
N VAL A 339 0.93 -14.86 16.00
CA VAL A 339 0.87 -15.85 17.09
C VAL A 339 1.92 -15.52 18.15
N TYR A 340 3.14 -15.22 17.77
CA TYR A 340 4.25 -14.95 18.68
C TYR A 340 4.06 -13.71 19.55
N TYR A 341 3.74 -12.57 18.92
CA TYR A 341 3.65 -11.29 19.63
C TYR A 341 2.30 -11.04 20.30
N LEU A 342 1.22 -11.58 19.73
CA LEU A 342 -0.14 -11.28 20.20
C LEU A 342 -0.79 -12.47 20.93
N GLY A 343 -0.26 -13.69 20.79
CA GLY A 343 -0.91 -14.90 21.29
C GLY A 343 -2.23 -15.24 20.59
N GLU A 344 -2.46 -14.67 19.41
CA GLU A 344 -3.71 -14.77 18.67
C GLU A 344 -3.54 -15.58 17.39
N GLN A 345 -4.62 -16.18 16.89
CA GLN A 345 -4.63 -16.77 15.56
C GLN A 345 -4.87 -15.67 14.49
N PRO A 346 -4.24 -15.76 13.31
CA PRO A 346 -4.47 -14.81 12.23
C PRO A 346 -5.94 -14.75 11.81
N ILE A 347 -6.54 -13.57 11.80
CA ILE A 347 -7.92 -13.32 11.34
C ILE A 347 -7.99 -13.34 9.80
N LEU A 348 -6.95 -12.84 9.15
CA LEU A 348 -6.77 -12.91 7.70
C LEU A 348 -5.62 -13.85 7.38
N ASN A 349 -5.90 -14.82 6.50
CA ASN A 349 -4.86 -15.65 5.92
C ASN A 349 -4.06 -14.84 4.88
N GLN A 350 -2.88 -15.33 4.55
CA GLN A 350 -2.05 -14.78 3.48
C GLN A 350 -1.91 -15.81 2.35
N VAL A 351 -1.52 -15.35 1.17
CA VAL A 351 -1.22 -16.22 0.04
C VAL A 351 -0.05 -17.12 0.40
N GLU A 352 -0.17 -18.41 0.11
CA GLU A 352 0.90 -19.37 0.31
C GLU A 352 2.16 -18.90 -0.41
N THR A 353 3.31 -18.98 0.28
CA THR A 353 4.55 -18.43 -0.22
C THR A 353 5.70 -19.39 -0.01
N TYR A 354 6.33 -19.79 -1.10
CA TYR A 354 7.50 -20.63 -1.13
C TYR A 354 8.77 -19.79 -1.09
N LEU A 355 9.66 -20.11 -0.15
CA LEU A 355 10.89 -19.37 0.10
C LEU A 355 12.06 -20.04 -0.65
N CYS A 356 12.55 -19.39 -1.70
CA CYS A 356 13.62 -19.98 -2.52
C CYS A 356 14.97 -20.15 -1.79
N HIS A 357 15.18 -19.50 -0.64
CA HIS A 357 16.37 -19.73 0.17
C HIS A 357 16.34 -21.07 0.92
N GLU A 358 15.18 -21.65 1.16
CA GLU A 358 15.01 -22.97 1.73
C GLU A 358 15.12 -24.03 0.62
N LYS A 359 16.06 -24.96 0.75
CA LYS A 359 16.40 -25.91 -0.30
C LYS A 359 15.17 -26.70 -0.80
N ILE A 360 14.39 -27.27 0.11
CA ILE A 360 13.22 -28.09 -0.25
C ILE A 360 12.19 -27.27 -1.03
N GLN A 361 11.89 -26.06 -0.56
CA GLN A 361 10.93 -25.18 -1.23
C GLN A 361 11.47 -24.67 -2.57
N ARG A 362 12.76 -24.36 -2.66
CA ARG A 362 13.41 -23.98 -3.92
C ARG A 362 13.32 -25.06 -4.98
N ASP A 363 13.62 -26.30 -4.61
CA ASP A 363 13.58 -27.45 -5.52
C ASP A 363 12.13 -27.61 -6.05
N TYR A 364 11.13 -27.54 -5.17
CA TYR A 364 9.71 -27.53 -5.56
C TYR A 364 9.37 -26.37 -6.51
N VAL A 365 9.85 -25.15 -6.25
CA VAL A 365 9.62 -23.98 -7.11
C VAL A 365 10.21 -24.18 -8.49
N ILE A 366 11.43 -24.73 -8.60
CA ILE A 366 12.09 -24.99 -9.87
C ILE A 366 11.32 -26.04 -10.70
N GLU A 367 10.88 -27.12 -10.06
CA GLU A 367 10.11 -28.19 -10.72
C GLU A 367 8.72 -27.70 -11.18
N ASN A 368 8.08 -26.82 -10.41
CA ASN A 368 6.73 -26.34 -10.67
C ASN A 368 6.67 -24.90 -11.22
N ILE A 369 7.77 -24.36 -11.71
CA ILE A 369 7.88 -22.95 -12.12
C ILE A 369 6.84 -22.51 -13.16
N SER A 370 6.39 -23.44 -14.01
CA SER A 370 5.35 -23.17 -15.02
C SER A 370 3.96 -22.95 -14.43
N LYS A 371 3.73 -23.26 -13.14
CA LYS A 371 2.45 -23.10 -12.44
C LYS A 371 2.47 -21.96 -11.42
N LEU A 372 3.64 -21.42 -11.11
CA LEU A 372 3.85 -20.46 -10.02
C LEU A 372 4.09 -19.04 -10.55
N VAL A 373 3.84 -18.07 -9.69
CA VAL A 373 4.25 -16.68 -9.87
C VAL A 373 5.53 -16.46 -9.07
N VAL A 374 6.64 -16.17 -9.73
CA VAL A 374 7.91 -15.87 -9.08
C VAL A 374 8.09 -14.36 -8.96
N LYS A 375 8.46 -13.90 -7.79
CA LYS A 375 8.60 -12.48 -7.46
C LYS A 375 9.98 -12.21 -6.84
N PRO A 376 10.65 -11.11 -7.22
CA PRO A 376 11.77 -10.61 -6.44
C PRO A 376 11.32 -10.24 -5.01
N ALA A 377 12.12 -10.60 -4.01
CA ALA A 377 11.79 -10.36 -2.60
C ALA A 377 11.70 -8.86 -2.26
N ASN A 378 12.51 -8.05 -2.92
CA ASN A 378 12.76 -6.65 -2.57
C ASN A 378 12.26 -5.65 -3.64
N ALA A 379 11.55 -6.11 -4.67
CA ALA A 379 11.00 -5.23 -5.70
C ALA A 379 9.57 -4.80 -5.38
N SER A 380 9.20 -3.61 -5.85
CA SER A 380 7.86 -3.03 -5.77
C SER A 380 7.34 -2.68 -7.18
N GLY A 381 6.05 -2.34 -7.30
CA GLY A 381 5.46 -1.89 -8.56
C GLY A 381 5.37 -2.97 -9.66
N GLY A 382 5.45 -4.24 -9.31
CA GLY A 382 5.33 -5.35 -10.27
C GLY A 382 6.57 -5.65 -11.12
N TYR A 383 7.66 -4.94 -10.91
CA TYR A 383 8.89 -5.16 -11.66
C TYR A 383 9.52 -6.52 -11.35
N GLY A 384 9.93 -7.23 -12.41
CA GLY A 384 10.61 -8.53 -12.27
C GLY A 384 9.72 -9.70 -11.88
N ILE A 385 8.40 -9.54 -11.87
CA ILE A 385 7.45 -10.64 -11.63
C ILE A 385 7.35 -11.50 -12.88
N MET A 386 7.58 -12.81 -12.73
CA MET A 386 7.35 -13.81 -13.77
C MET A 386 6.09 -14.61 -13.44
N ILE A 387 5.13 -14.63 -14.36
CA ILE A 387 3.91 -15.43 -14.26
C ILE A 387 4.15 -16.73 -15.05
N GLY A 388 4.49 -17.80 -14.34
CA GLY A 388 4.91 -19.07 -14.93
C GLY A 388 4.01 -19.63 -16.04
N PRO A 389 2.67 -19.67 -15.87
CA PRO A 389 1.77 -20.12 -16.95
C PRO A 389 1.81 -19.27 -18.23
N LYS A 390 2.22 -18.00 -18.13
CA LYS A 390 2.27 -17.05 -19.26
C LYS A 390 3.69 -16.89 -19.83
N ALA A 391 4.70 -17.23 -19.04
CA ALA A 391 6.10 -17.03 -19.41
C ALA A 391 6.58 -18.06 -20.43
N PRO A 392 7.34 -17.66 -21.47
CA PRO A 392 7.96 -18.61 -22.41
C PRO A 392 9.05 -19.45 -21.72
N PRO A 393 9.40 -20.64 -22.26
CA PRO A 393 10.40 -21.52 -21.65
C PRO A 393 11.75 -20.84 -21.39
N LYS A 394 12.20 -19.96 -22.27
CA LYS A 394 13.45 -19.21 -22.14
C LYS A 394 13.42 -18.31 -20.90
N GLU A 395 12.35 -17.56 -20.68
CA GLU A 395 12.20 -16.68 -19.51
C GLU A 395 12.17 -17.49 -18.20
N ARG A 396 11.44 -18.62 -18.18
CA ARG A 396 11.44 -19.53 -17.02
C ARG A 396 12.86 -20.02 -16.70
N GLN A 397 13.64 -20.42 -17.72
CA GLN A 397 15.01 -20.87 -17.51
C GLN A 397 15.93 -19.75 -16.99
N GLU A 398 15.76 -18.53 -17.47
CA GLU A 398 16.51 -17.36 -16.97
C GLU A 398 16.18 -17.09 -15.48
N VAL A 399 14.90 -17.20 -15.10
CA VAL A 399 14.48 -17.04 -13.70
C VAL A 399 15.00 -18.19 -12.82
N ILE A 400 14.99 -19.44 -13.29
CA ILE A 400 15.61 -20.58 -12.59
C ILE A 400 17.08 -20.30 -12.31
N ASN A 401 17.84 -19.81 -13.31
CA ASN A 401 19.25 -19.49 -13.14
C ASN A 401 19.47 -18.37 -12.11
N LYS A 402 18.61 -17.33 -12.09
CA LYS A 402 18.64 -16.27 -11.08
C LYS A 402 18.35 -16.81 -9.68
N ILE A 403 17.32 -17.66 -9.52
CA ILE A 403 16.98 -18.31 -8.24
C ILE A 403 18.16 -19.15 -7.73
N LYS A 404 18.79 -19.95 -8.58
CA LYS A 404 19.96 -20.75 -8.19
C LYS A 404 21.14 -19.91 -7.75
N LYS A 405 21.36 -18.76 -8.40
CA LYS A 405 22.46 -17.82 -8.08
C LYS A 405 22.22 -17.08 -6.78
N ASN A 406 21.01 -16.53 -6.60
CA ASN A 406 20.64 -15.68 -5.47
C ASN A 406 19.30 -16.11 -4.85
N PRO A 407 19.23 -17.28 -4.18
CA PRO A 407 17.94 -17.84 -3.73
C PRO A 407 17.17 -16.94 -2.75
N ARG A 408 17.87 -16.14 -1.92
CA ARG A 408 17.26 -15.21 -0.95
C ARG A 408 16.45 -14.09 -1.63
N GLU A 409 16.79 -13.75 -2.86
CA GLU A 409 16.17 -12.63 -3.58
C GLU A 409 14.85 -12.99 -4.26
N PHE A 410 14.37 -14.23 -4.10
CA PHE A 410 13.16 -14.70 -4.77
C PHE A 410 12.22 -15.43 -3.83
N ILE A 411 10.93 -15.21 -4.06
CA ILE A 411 9.83 -16.02 -3.53
C ILE A 411 8.98 -16.53 -4.70
N ALA A 412 8.18 -17.56 -4.43
CA ALA A 412 7.16 -17.99 -5.37
C ALA A 412 5.82 -18.17 -4.68
N GLN A 413 4.74 -17.95 -5.41
CA GLN A 413 3.37 -18.10 -4.93
C GLN A 413 2.54 -18.87 -5.97
N PRO A 414 1.49 -19.61 -5.57
CA PRO A 414 0.51 -20.12 -6.51
C PRO A 414 -0.10 -18.98 -7.31
N LEU A 415 -0.51 -19.26 -8.56
CA LEU A 415 -1.29 -18.30 -9.33
C LEU A 415 -2.73 -18.27 -8.81
N GLU A 416 -3.04 -17.27 -8.00
CA GLU A 416 -4.40 -17.04 -7.52
C GLU A 416 -5.28 -16.41 -8.61
N ILE A 417 -6.47 -16.97 -8.79
CA ILE A 417 -7.49 -16.37 -9.66
C ILE A 417 -8.17 -15.25 -8.87
N LEU A 418 -7.86 -14.02 -9.24
CA LEU A 418 -8.40 -12.84 -8.59
C LEU A 418 -9.91 -12.74 -8.80
N SER A 419 -10.62 -12.20 -7.79
CA SER A 419 -12.04 -11.86 -7.92
C SER A 419 -12.27 -10.86 -9.04
N THR A 420 -13.51 -10.85 -9.55
CA THR A 420 -13.95 -9.89 -10.57
C THR A 420 -15.03 -8.96 -10.05
N ALA A 421 -15.22 -7.86 -10.75
CA ALA A 421 -16.40 -6.99 -10.65
C ALA A 421 -16.77 -6.48 -12.04
N PRO A 422 -18.05 -6.08 -12.24
CA PRO A 422 -18.46 -5.44 -13.47
C PRO A 422 -17.71 -4.13 -13.67
N THR A 423 -17.22 -3.92 -14.88
CA THR A 423 -16.52 -2.70 -15.31
C THR A 423 -17.09 -2.27 -16.65
N ILE A 424 -17.34 -0.97 -16.82
CA ILE A 424 -17.78 -0.41 -18.08
C ILE A 424 -16.62 -0.38 -19.06
N THR A 425 -16.83 -0.95 -20.22
CA THR A 425 -15.90 -0.90 -21.36
C THR A 425 -16.55 -0.18 -22.53
N GLU A 426 -15.80 0.12 -23.58
CA GLU A 426 -16.32 0.79 -24.77
C GLU A 426 -17.55 0.07 -25.35
N ASN A 427 -17.56 -1.26 -25.31
CA ASN A 427 -18.55 -2.08 -25.96
C ASN A 427 -19.66 -2.59 -25.02
N ASP A 428 -19.31 -2.95 -23.77
CA ASP A 428 -20.26 -3.59 -22.85
C ASP A 428 -19.83 -3.44 -21.37
N ILE A 429 -20.52 -4.13 -20.47
CA ILE A 429 -20.07 -4.34 -19.09
C ILE A 429 -19.38 -5.69 -19.03
N GLU A 430 -18.12 -5.71 -18.64
CA GLU A 430 -17.29 -6.91 -18.63
C GLU A 430 -16.73 -7.19 -17.23
N PRO A 431 -16.49 -8.47 -16.87
CA PRO A 431 -15.80 -8.79 -15.64
C PRO A 431 -14.30 -8.41 -15.73
N ARG A 432 -13.82 -7.63 -14.80
CA ARG A 432 -12.40 -7.30 -14.64
C ARG A 432 -11.89 -7.78 -13.31
N HIS A 433 -10.67 -8.33 -13.32
CA HIS A 433 -9.99 -8.71 -12.10
C HIS A 433 -9.63 -7.49 -11.27
N LEU A 434 -9.73 -7.65 -9.95
CA LEU A 434 -9.40 -6.57 -9.02
C LEU A 434 -8.78 -7.12 -7.73
N ASP A 435 -7.95 -6.29 -7.13
CA ASP A 435 -7.45 -6.40 -5.77
C ASP A 435 -8.14 -5.38 -4.84
N LEU A 436 -7.79 -5.38 -3.59
CA LEU A 436 -8.25 -4.39 -2.60
C LEU A 436 -7.02 -3.88 -1.85
N ARG A 437 -6.81 -2.57 -1.85
CA ARG A 437 -5.66 -1.90 -1.23
C ARG A 437 -6.10 -1.02 -0.07
N PRO A 438 -6.42 -1.59 1.09
CA PRO A 438 -6.78 -0.83 2.26
C PRO A 438 -5.57 -0.15 2.89
N PHE A 439 -5.82 1.02 3.46
CA PHE A 439 -4.85 1.73 4.29
C PHE A 439 -5.22 1.59 5.75
N VAL A 440 -4.22 1.31 6.57
CA VAL A 440 -4.34 1.26 8.03
C VAL A 440 -3.59 2.45 8.59
N LEU A 441 -4.31 3.32 9.29
CA LEU A 441 -3.70 4.39 10.06
C LEU A 441 -3.58 3.91 11.50
N SER A 442 -2.36 3.62 11.93
CA SER A 442 -2.06 3.16 13.28
C SER A 442 -1.84 4.36 14.20
N LEU A 443 -2.84 4.67 14.99
CA LEU A 443 -2.69 5.47 16.19
C LEU A 443 -2.36 4.51 17.33
N ILE A 444 -1.27 4.64 17.85
CA ILE A 444 -0.45 4.10 18.93
C ILE A 444 -1.18 3.42 20.12
N HIS A 445 -2.45 3.61 20.30
CA HIS A 445 -3.25 3.06 21.41
C HIS A 445 -4.03 1.80 21.00
N ILE A 446 -3.33 0.92 20.32
CA ILE A 446 -3.91 -0.40 20.02
C ILE A 446 -3.19 -1.44 20.87
#